data_f8e89f3f82c01076506af34be2b4f802
#
_entry.id   f8e89f3f82c01076506af34be2b4f802
#
_cell.length_a   1.000
_cell.length_b   1.000
_cell.length_c   1.000
_cell.angle_alpha   90.00
_cell.angle_beta   90.00
_cell.angle_gamma   90.00
#
_symmetry.space_group_name_H-M   'P 1'
#
loop_
_entity.id
_entity.type
_entity.pdbx_description
1 polymer ?
#
loop_
_entity_poly.entity_id
_entity_poly.type
_entity_poly.pdbx_seq_one_letter_code
_entity_poly.pdbx_strand_id
1 'polypeptide(L)'
;MKDVKKICKIAVIQAAPVMFDKDACTQKAVDLIQEASRRGAQLMVFPELFIPGYPYGMTFGFRVGSRSGEGRQDWKLYLDNSILVPGKETEKIGMAAREAGAYVSIGVSERDGVTGTLYNTNLFFSPRGSLVCVHRKLKPTGAERVVWGDADRGYFPVEDTPWGVMGSLICWESYMPLARAALYEKG
;
A
#
# COMPACT_ATOMS: atom_id res chain seq x y z
N MET A 1 27.83 -14.68 2.21
CA MET A 1 26.84 -14.01 3.06
C MET A 1 27.12 -12.53 2.96
N LYS A 2 26.15 -11.71 2.50
CA LYS A 2 26.33 -10.24 2.54
C LYS A 2 26.36 -9.80 4.02
N ASP A 3 27.27 -8.89 4.39
CA ASP A 3 27.27 -8.29 5.73
C ASP A 3 25.98 -7.50 5.92
N VAL A 4 25.09 -8.03 6.76
CA VAL A 4 23.82 -7.39 7.08
C VAL A 4 24.02 -6.35 8.17
N LYS A 5 23.55 -5.12 7.97
CA LYS A 5 23.56 -4.09 9.02
C LYS A 5 22.70 -4.57 10.19
N LYS A 6 23.22 -4.43 11.41
CA LYS A 6 22.53 -4.94 12.61
C LYS A 6 21.36 -4.07 13.07
N ILE A 7 21.33 -2.78 12.70
CA ILE A 7 20.34 -1.81 13.19
C ILE A 7 19.74 -1.06 11.99
N CYS A 8 18.41 -1.07 11.91
CA CYS A 8 17.60 -0.23 11.04
C CYS A 8 16.73 0.70 11.88
N LYS A 9 16.79 2.01 11.64
CA LYS A 9 15.88 2.96 12.27
C LYS A 9 14.60 3.07 11.46
N ILE A 10 13.52 2.55 12.03
CA ILE A 10 12.21 2.47 11.37
C ILE A 10 11.28 3.54 11.93
N ALA A 11 10.55 4.23 11.05
CA ALA A 11 9.39 5.04 11.41
C ALA A 11 8.11 4.28 11.07
N VAL A 12 7.32 3.96 12.08
CA VAL A 12 5.96 3.45 11.90
C VAL A 12 5.03 4.66 11.89
N ILE A 13 4.38 4.90 10.76
CA ILE A 13 3.52 6.06 10.56
C ILE A 13 2.13 5.75 11.10
N GLN A 14 1.76 6.41 12.19
CA GLN A 14 0.43 6.36 12.77
C GLN A 14 -0.27 7.71 12.55
N ALA A 15 -0.91 7.86 11.41
CA ALA A 15 -1.60 9.09 11.03
C ALA A 15 -2.89 8.75 10.29
N ALA A 16 -3.93 9.54 10.50
CA ALA A 16 -5.17 9.41 9.73
C ALA A 16 -4.94 9.86 8.28
N PRO A 17 -5.51 9.17 7.28
CA PRO A 17 -5.54 9.66 5.90
C PRO A 17 -6.44 10.89 5.77
N VAL A 18 -6.39 11.56 4.62
CA VAL A 18 -7.42 12.50 4.19
C VAL A 18 -8.44 11.70 3.38
N MET A 19 -9.54 11.29 4.02
CA MET A 19 -10.48 10.33 3.44
C MET A 19 -11.01 10.81 2.08
N PHE A 20 -10.94 9.93 1.10
CA PHE A 20 -11.45 10.12 -0.28
C PHE A 20 -10.84 11.32 -1.02
N ASP A 21 -9.63 11.70 -0.66
CA ASP A 21 -8.82 12.69 -1.37
C ASP A 21 -7.41 12.16 -1.58
N LYS A 22 -7.19 11.52 -2.74
CA LYS A 22 -5.90 10.92 -3.07
C LYS A 22 -4.76 11.93 -3.19
N ASP A 23 -5.07 13.14 -3.69
CA ASP A 23 -4.05 14.18 -3.85
C ASP A 23 -3.60 14.70 -2.48
N ALA A 24 -4.53 14.99 -1.57
CA ALA A 24 -4.23 15.40 -0.21
C ALA A 24 -3.58 14.26 0.61
N CYS A 25 -4.02 13.01 0.45
CA CYS A 25 -3.35 11.84 1.05
C CYS A 25 -1.91 11.71 0.57
N THR A 26 -1.67 11.86 -0.73
CA THR A 26 -0.33 11.77 -1.32
C THR A 26 0.57 12.88 -0.77
N GLN A 27 0.07 14.11 -0.72
CA GLN A 27 0.84 15.22 -0.14
C GLN A 27 1.16 14.96 1.33
N LYS A 28 0.18 14.51 2.11
CA LYS A 28 0.39 14.15 3.51
C LYS A 28 1.42 13.02 3.66
N ALA A 29 1.42 12.03 2.78
CA ALA A 29 2.44 10.98 2.79
C ALA A 29 3.84 11.57 2.55
N VAL A 30 3.98 12.47 1.57
CA VAL A 30 5.25 13.18 1.29
C VAL A 30 5.74 13.95 2.52
N ASP A 31 4.86 14.72 3.17
CA ASP A 31 5.20 15.51 4.36
C ASP A 31 5.67 14.62 5.52
N LEU A 32 4.99 13.49 5.73
CA LEU A 32 5.36 12.52 6.77
C LEU A 32 6.67 11.80 6.46
N ILE A 33 6.95 11.48 5.19
CA ILE A 33 8.24 10.93 4.75
C ILE A 33 9.36 11.93 5.07
N GLN A 34 9.18 13.19 4.72
CA GLN A 34 10.17 14.23 5.00
C GLN A 34 10.37 14.43 6.52
N GLU A 35 9.29 14.41 7.31
CA GLU A 35 9.39 14.50 8.78
C GLU A 35 10.16 13.33 9.37
N ALA A 36 9.83 12.10 8.96
CA ALA A 36 10.51 10.90 9.43
C ALA A 36 12.00 10.89 9.03
N SER A 37 12.32 11.37 7.81
CA SER A 37 13.69 11.52 7.33
C SER A 37 14.49 12.47 8.22
N ARG A 38 13.95 13.64 8.55
CA ARG A 38 14.61 14.59 9.48
C ARG A 38 14.90 13.98 10.86
N ARG A 39 14.13 12.96 11.27
CA ARG A 39 14.36 12.18 12.48
C ARG A 39 15.32 11.00 12.28
N GLY A 40 15.87 10.84 11.07
CA GLY A 40 16.85 9.82 10.71
C GLY A 40 16.26 8.44 10.44
N ALA A 41 14.98 8.32 10.10
CA ALA A 41 14.38 7.05 9.69
C ALA A 41 14.98 6.58 8.35
N GLN A 42 15.24 5.29 8.25
CA GLN A 42 15.82 4.62 7.08
C GLN A 42 14.79 3.74 6.35
N LEU A 43 13.74 3.35 7.07
CA LEU A 43 12.55 2.67 6.56
C LEU A 43 11.33 3.32 7.18
N MET A 44 10.35 3.65 6.35
CA MET A 44 9.08 4.24 6.77
C MET A 44 7.95 3.33 6.36
N VAL A 45 7.07 2.98 7.31
CA VAL A 45 5.97 2.03 7.10
C VAL A 45 4.66 2.74 7.38
N PHE A 46 3.84 2.87 6.34
CA PHE A 46 2.50 3.46 6.39
C PHE A 46 1.43 2.40 6.61
N PRO A 47 0.24 2.79 7.09
CA PRO A 47 -0.90 1.89 7.22
C PRO A 47 -1.37 1.29 5.89
N GLU A 48 -2.11 0.18 6.01
CA GLU A 48 -2.93 -0.39 4.93
C GLU A 48 -3.87 0.68 4.38
N LEU A 49 -3.97 0.77 3.04
CA LEU A 49 -4.89 1.69 2.35
C LEU A 49 -4.78 3.16 2.80
N PHE A 50 -3.56 3.64 3.06
CA PHE A 50 -3.36 5.04 3.43
C PHE A 50 -3.86 5.99 2.34
N ILE A 51 -3.79 5.60 1.07
CA ILE A 51 -4.36 6.35 -0.05
C ILE A 51 -5.48 5.53 -0.69
N PRO A 52 -6.70 6.03 -0.72
CA PRO A 52 -7.27 7.28 -0.20
C PRO A 52 -7.92 7.13 1.17
N GLY A 53 -7.49 6.18 1.97
CA GLY A 53 -8.05 5.81 3.25
C GLY A 53 -8.87 4.52 3.21
N TYR A 54 -8.88 3.81 4.35
CA TYR A 54 -9.71 2.61 4.52
C TYR A 54 -11.16 3.02 4.76
N PRO A 55 -12.14 2.61 3.91
CA PRO A 55 -13.53 3.05 3.98
C PRO A 55 -14.30 2.35 5.11
N TYR A 56 -13.83 2.49 6.34
CA TYR A 56 -14.37 1.83 7.52
C TYR A 56 -15.85 2.14 7.72
N GLY A 57 -16.66 1.08 7.87
CA GLY A 57 -18.11 1.19 8.08
C GLY A 57 -18.93 1.48 6.84
N MET A 58 -18.32 1.68 5.67
CA MET A 58 -19.06 1.88 4.42
C MET A 58 -19.50 0.54 3.84
N THR A 59 -20.73 0.51 3.32
CA THR A 59 -21.30 -0.66 2.64
C THR A 59 -21.38 -0.49 1.14
N PHE A 60 -21.17 0.73 0.62
CA PHE A 60 -21.37 1.08 -0.79
C PHE A 60 -22.78 0.71 -1.29
N GLY A 61 -23.76 0.71 -0.37
CA GLY A 61 -25.15 0.30 -0.66
C GLY A 61 -25.29 -1.18 -1.01
N PHE A 62 -24.28 -2.00 -0.70
CA PHE A 62 -24.29 -3.41 -1.06
C PHE A 62 -25.37 -4.19 -0.32
N ARG A 63 -26.31 -4.74 -1.11
CA ARG A 63 -27.30 -5.74 -0.69
C ARG A 63 -27.48 -6.69 -1.85
N VAL A 64 -27.48 -7.99 -1.61
CA VAL A 64 -27.68 -8.99 -2.67
C VAL A 64 -29.00 -8.71 -3.42
N GLY A 65 -28.90 -8.58 -4.75
CA GLY A 65 -30.04 -8.28 -5.61
C GLY A 65 -30.51 -6.83 -5.66
N SER A 66 -29.94 -5.93 -4.84
CA SER A 66 -30.32 -4.51 -4.85
C SER A 66 -29.26 -3.62 -5.52
N ARG A 67 -29.70 -2.44 -5.95
CA ARG A 67 -28.87 -1.40 -6.58
C ARG A 67 -29.35 -0.03 -6.13
N SER A 68 -28.65 0.61 -5.21
CA SER A 68 -28.98 1.97 -4.76
C SER A 68 -28.18 3.01 -5.53
N GLY A 69 -28.78 4.18 -5.76
CA GLY A 69 -28.11 5.33 -6.36
C GLY A 69 -26.97 5.85 -5.48
N GLU A 70 -27.22 5.97 -4.18
CA GLU A 70 -26.22 6.42 -3.19
C GLU A 70 -24.99 5.50 -3.15
N GLY A 71 -25.20 4.18 -3.06
CA GLY A 71 -24.09 3.23 -3.04
C GLY A 71 -23.22 3.30 -4.29
N ARG A 72 -23.79 3.63 -5.45
CA ARG A 72 -23.02 3.85 -6.69
C ARG A 72 -22.22 5.13 -6.65
N GLN A 73 -22.72 6.19 -6.01
CA GLN A 73 -21.98 7.43 -5.84
C GLN A 73 -20.81 7.24 -4.88
N ASP A 74 -21.02 6.56 -3.75
CA ASP A 74 -19.97 6.22 -2.80
C ASP A 74 -18.87 5.37 -3.47
N TRP A 75 -19.28 4.35 -4.27
CA TRP A 75 -18.37 3.54 -5.03
C TRP A 75 -17.57 4.37 -6.04
N LYS A 76 -18.24 5.25 -6.78
CA LYS A 76 -17.59 6.13 -7.76
C LYS A 76 -16.58 7.05 -7.08
N LEU A 77 -16.94 7.63 -5.94
CA LEU A 77 -16.03 8.48 -5.16
C LEU A 77 -14.77 7.73 -4.77
N TYR A 78 -14.92 6.49 -4.27
CA TYR A 78 -13.77 5.67 -3.88
C TYR A 78 -12.92 5.25 -5.08
N LEU A 79 -13.56 4.85 -6.18
CA LEU A 79 -12.89 4.48 -7.43
C LEU A 79 -12.07 5.66 -8.01
N ASP A 80 -12.65 6.85 -8.04
CA ASP A 80 -11.99 8.05 -8.59
C ASP A 80 -10.79 8.49 -7.73
N ASN A 81 -10.82 8.14 -6.44
CA ASN A 81 -9.75 8.41 -5.49
C ASN A 81 -8.78 7.25 -5.29
N SER A 82 -9.02 6.11 -5.93
CA SER A 82 -8.01 5.04 -6.02
C SER A 82 -6.97 5.39 -7.09
N ILE A 83 -5.72 4.96 -6.88
CA ILE A 83 -4.59 5.39 -7.72
C ILE A 83 -4.23 4.38 -8.80
N LEU A 84 -3.68 4.83 -9.90
CA LEU A 84 -3.01 3.98 -10.89
C LEU A 84 -1.60 3.64 -10.40
N VAL A 85 -1.16 2.42 -10.66
CA VAL A 85 0.21 1.96 -10.34
C VAL A 85 0.84 1.35 -11.60
N PRO A 86 1.87 2.00 -12.17
CA PRO A 86 2.44 3.31 -11.82
C PRO A 86 1.52 4.48 -12.18
N GLY A 87 1.70 5.63 -11.52
CA GLY A 87 0.95 6.86 -11.76
C GLY A 87 1.55 8.06 -11.04
N LYS A 88 0.91 9.22 -11.17
CA LYS A 88 1.42 10.49 -10.62
C LYS A 88 1.62 10.47 -9.09
N GLU A 89 0.79 9.73 -8.38
CA GLU A 89 0.88 9.58 -6.93
C GLU A 89 2.12 8.75 -6.56
N THR A 90 2.36 7.65 -7.27
CA THR A 90 3.55 6.81 -7.07
C THR A 90 4.84 7.53 -7.43
N GLU A 91 4.83 8.40 -8.45
CA GLU A 91 5.97 9.24 -8.80
C GLU A 91 6.32 10.23 -7.69
N LYS A 92 5.32 10.91 -7.11
CA LYS A 92 5.53 11.83 -5.98
C LYS A 92 6.12 11.13 -4.75
N ILE A 93 5.60 9.95 -4.41
CA ILE A 93 6.11 9.15 -3.29
C ILE A 93 7.53 8.68 -3.58
N GLY A 94 7.81 8.23 -4.81
CA GLY A 94 9.16 7.85 -5.23
C GLY A 94 10.16 9.01 -5.13
N MET A 95 9.77 10.22 -5.54
CA MET A 95 10.61 11.42 -5.36
C MET A 95 10.88 11.70 -3.88
N ALA A 96 9.85 11.62 -3.02
CA ALA A 96 10.01 11.83 -1.58
C ALA A 96 10.93 10.77 -0.95
N ALA A 97 10.81 9.48 -1.35
CA ALA A 97 11.68 8.42 -0.90
C ALA A 97 13.14 8.66 -1.30
N ARG A 98 13.37 9.16 -2.53
CA ARG A 98 14.72 9.53 -3.02
C ARG A 98 15.30 10.70 -2.26
N GLU A 99 14.53 11.76 -2.04
CA GLU A 99 14.97 12.93 -1.26
C GLU A 99 15.30 12.56 0.19
N ALA A 100 14.49 11.67 0.77
CA ALA A 100 14.71 11.12 2.11
C ALA A 100 15.92 10.16 2.19
N GLY A 101 16.35 9.59 1.05
CA GLY A 101 17.35 8.52 1.02
C GLY A 101 16.91 7.27 1.78
N ALA A 102 15.60 6.99 1.87
CA ALA A 102 15.01 5.98 2.72
C ALA A 102 14.08 5.05 1.95
N TYR A 103 13.88 3.84 2.48
CA TYR A 103 12.84 2.94 2.00
C TYR A 103 11.46 3.40 2.49
N VAL A 104 10.43 3.24 1.66
CA VAL A 104 9.05 3.58 2.00
C VAL A 104 8.13 2.42 1.63
N SER A 105 7.39 1.90 2.62
CA SER A 105 6.30 0.94 2.43
C SER A 105 4.97 1.64 2.70
N ILE A 106 4.05 1.63 1.72
CA ILE A 106 2.78 2.35 1.82
C ILE A 106 1.62 1.56 1.21
N GLY A 107 0.52 1.45 1.98
CA GLY A 107 -0.73 0.84 1.51
C GLY A 107 -1.57 1.79 0.67
N VAL A 108 -2.10 1.29 -0.43
CA VAL A 108 -2.94 2.08 -1.36
C VAL A 108 -4.13 1.26 -1.88
N SER A 109 -5.21 1.94 -2.25
CA SER A 109 -6.22 1.37 -3.13
C SER A 109 -5.75 1.59 -4.58
N GLU A 110 -5.26 0.52 -5.19
CA GLU A 110 -4.82 0.50 -6.58
C GLU A 110 -6.04 0.31 -7.49
N ARG A 111 -6.11 1.09 -8.56
CA ARG A 111 -7.11 0.91 -9.62
C ARG A 111 -6.43 0.36 -10.87
N ASP A 112 -6.90 -0.78 -11.36
CA ASP A 112 -6.51 -1.29 -12.66
C ASP A 112 -7.00 -0.36 -13.77
N GLY A 113 -6.09 0.06 -14.64
CA GLY A 113 -6.38 1.05 -15.69
C GLY A 113 -7.24 0.52 -16.84
N VAL A 114 -7.39 -0.80 -16.97
CA VAL A 114 -8.13 -1.45 -18.06
C VAL A 114 -9.50 -1.94 -17.59
N THR A 115 -9.51 -2.69 -16.49
CA THR A 115 -10.73 -3.32 -15.97
C THR A 115 -11.49 -2.44 -14.99
N GLY A 116 -10.82 -1.45 -14.37
CA GLY A 116 -11.36 -0.67 -13.28
C GLY A 116 -11.46 -1.43 -11.96
N THR A 117 -10.94 -2.66 -11.90
CA THR A 117 -10.88 -3.43 -10.64
C THR A 117 -10.00 -2.70 -9.63
N LEU A 118 -10.45 -2.66 -8.39
CA LEU A 118 -9.65 -2.15 -7.27
C LEU A 118 -8.89 -3.28 -6.60
N TYR A 119 -7.66 -3.00 -6.16
CA TYR A 119 -6.84 -3.91 -5.38
C TYR A 119 -6.34 -3.20 -4.12
N ASN A 120 -6.33 -3.93 -3.01
CA ASN A 120 -5.64 -3.51 -1.80
C ASN A 120 -4.16 -3.84 -1.99
N THR A 121 -3.32 -2.82 -2.14
CA THR A 121 -1.95 -2.98 -2.60
C THR A 121 -0.96 -2.31 -1.64
N ASN A 122 0.13 -2.99 -1.33
CA ASN A 122 1.30 -2.41 -0.68
C ASN A 122 2.38 -2.10 -1.74
N LEU A 123 2.88 -0.89 -1.70
CA LEU A 123 3.96 -0.38 -2.55
C LEU A 123 5.24 -0.24 -1.73
N PHE A 124 6.37 -0.69 -2.28
CA PHE A 124 7.66 -0.54 -1.63
C PHE A 124 8.63 0.22 -2.54
N PHE A 125 9.12 1.35 -2.03
CA PHE A 125 10.03 2.23 -2.74
C PHE A 125 11.43 2.14 -2.15
N SER A 126 12.43 2.12 -3.02
CA SER A 126 13.86 2.15 -2.63
C SER A 126 14.32 3.58 -2.34
N PRO A 127 15.50 3.75 -1.68
CA PRO A 127 16.12 5.06 -1.48
C PRO A 127 16.51 5.79 -2.78
N ARG A 128 16.41 5.12 -3.92
CA ARG A 128 16.61 5.75 -5.24
C ARG A 128 15.32 6.29 -5.84
N GLY A 129 14.20 6.12 -5.15
CA GLY A 129 12.86 6.52 -5.59
C GLY A 129 12.19 5.52 -6.53
N SER A 130 12.81 4.37 -6.79
CA SER A 130 12.21 3.33 -7.63
C SER A 130 11.15 2.56 -6.86
N LEU A 131 10.01 2.32 -7.49
CA LEU A 131 9.01 1.36 -7.02
C LEU A 131 9.56 -0.06 -7.26
N VAL A 132 10.00 -0.72 -6.19
CA VAL A 132 10.71 -2.01 -6.27
C VAL A 132 9.81 -3.21 -6.02
N CYS A 133 8.76 -3.05 -5.21
CA CYS A 133 7.77 -4.10 -5.00
C CYS A 133 6.34 -3.54 -5.09
N VAL A 134 5.46 -4.30 -5.74
CA VAL A 134 4.01 -4.09 -5.77
C VAL A 134 3.37 -5.39 -5.33
N HIS A 135 2.77 -5.40 -4.15
CA HIS A 135 2.10 -6.57 -3.59
C HIS A 135 0.61 -6.29 -3.43
N ARG A 136 -0.22 -6.97 -4.22
CA ARG A 136 -1.68 -6.97 -4.10
C ARG A 136 -2.10 -8.01 -3.08
N LYS A 137 -2.99 -7.64 -2.15
CA LYS A 137 -3.54 -8.54 -1.14
C LYS A 137 -4.14 -9.77 -1.79
N LEU A 138 -3.69 -10.97 -1.40
CA LEU A 138 -4.13 -12.23 -1.99
C LEU A 138 -5.64 -12.43 -1.89
N LYS A 139 -6.17 -12.15 -0.69
CA LYS A 139 -7.58 -12.33 -0.37
C LYS A 139 -8.07 -11.17 0.49
N PRO A 140 -8.89 -10.27 -0.05
CA PRO A 140 -9.58 -9.29 0.78
C PRO A 140 -10.41 -9.97 1.86
N THR A 141 -10.45 -9.39 3.05
CA THR A 141 -11.03 -10.01 4.24
C THR A 141 -12.52 -9.70 4.35
N GLY A 142 -13.37 -10.70 4.43
CA GLY A 142 -14.80 -10.52 4.69
C GLY A 142 -15.47 -9.56 3.71
N ALA A 143 -16.03 -8.46 4.22
CA ALA A 143 -16.72 -7.43 3.43
C ALA A 143 -15.80 -6.60 2.52
N GLU A 144 -14.49 -6.64 2.71
CA GLU A 144 -13.53 -6.01 1.79
C GLU A 144 -13.72 -6.49 0.34
N ARG A 145 -14.22 -7.72 0.15
CA ARG A 145 -14.47 -8.33 -1.16
C ARG A 145 -15.52 -7.63 -2.02
N VAL A 146 -16.31 -6.75 -1.43
CA VAL A 146 -17.23 -5.90 -2.20
C VAL A 146 -16.52 -4.71 -2.83
N VAL A 147 -15.29 -4.42 -2.38
CA VAL A 147 -14.49 -3.29 -2.84
C VAL A 147 -13.29 -3.74 -3.67
N TRP A 148 -12.48 -4.67 -3.13
CA TRP A 148 -11.23 -5.09 -3.75
C TRP A 148 -11.32 -6.52 -4.29
N GLY A 149 -10.71 -6.71 -5.45
CA GLY A 149 -10.52 -8.04 -6.04
C GLY A 149 -9.39 -8.82 -5.35
N ASP A 150 -9.44 -10.13 -5.52
CA ASP A 150 -8.32 -11.02 -5.19
C ASP A 150 -7.10 -10.67 -6.06
N ALA A 151 -5.90 -10.82 -5.52
CA ALA A 151 -4.71 -10.73 -6.35
C ALA A 151 -4.76 -11.77 -7.48
N ASP A 152 -4.39 -11.34 -8.67
CA ASP A 152 -4.37 -12.18 -9.87
C ASP A 152 -3.27 -13.24 -9.83
N ARG A 153 -2.25 -13.05 -8.98
CA ARG A 153 -1.10 -13.97 -8.83
C ARG A 153 -0.64 -14.02 -7.38
N GLY A 154 -0.22 -15.22 -6.96
CA GLY A 154 0.53 -15.42 -5.71
C GLY A 154 2.00 -14.97 -5.85
N TYR A 155 2.22 -13.73 -6.31
CA TYR A 155 3.55 -13.16 -6.44
C TYR A 155 3.90 -12.36 -5.19
N PHE A 156 4.95 -12.80 -4.51
CA PHE A 156 5.48 -12.12 -3.33
C PHE A 156 6.80 -11.45 -3.70
N PRO A 157 6.77 -10.17 -4.12
CA PRO A 157 7.99 -9.45 -4.43
C PRO A 157 8.79 -9.19 -3.16
N VAL A 158 10.11 -9.28 -3.28
CA VAL A 158 11.06 -8.96 -2.21
C VAL A 158 12.15 -8.05 -2.75
N GLU A 159 12.76 -7.27 -1.86
CA GLU A 159 13.85 -6.36 -2.16
C GLU A 159 15.04 -6.63 -1.25
N ASP A 160 16.22 -6.70 -1.85
CA ASP A 160 17.52 -6.78 -1.14
C ASP A 160 17.82 -5.42 -0.49
N THR A 161 17.83 -5.38 0.83
CA THR A 161 18.15 -4.17 1.59
C THR A 161 19.45 -4.34 2.39
N PRO A 162 20.03 -3.26 2.91
CA PRO A 162 21.19 -3.37 3.79
C PRO A 162 20.95 -4.18 5.08
N TRP A 163 19.70 -4.45 5.43
CA TRP A 163 19.30 -5.18 6.65
C TRP A 163 18.78 -6.60 6.37
N GLY A 164 18.86 -7.05 5.13
CA GLY A 164 18.36 -8.35 4.67
C GLY A 164 17.28 -8.19 3.61
N VAL A 165 16.75 -9.31 3.18
CA VAL A 165 15.65 -9.35 2.20
C VAL A 165 14.35 -8.90 2.89
N MET A 166 13.63 -7.98 2.27
CA MET A 166 12.36 -7.46 2.78
C MET A 166 11.22 -7.71 1.79
N GLY A 167 10.11 -8.20 2.31
CA GLY A 167 8.83 -8.31 1.63
C GLY A 167 7.71 -7.76 2.49
N SER A 168 6.48 -7.76 1.98
CA SER A 168 5.32 -7.28 2.72
C SER A 168 4.15 -8.26 2.63
N LEU A 169 3.38 -8.30 3.72
CA LEU A 169 2.08 -8.94 3.81
C LEU A 169 1.07 -7.91 4.32
N ILE A 170 -0.17 -8.01 3.88
CA ILE A 170 -1.22 -7.07 4.24
C ILE A 170 -2.20 -7.74 5.21
N CYS A 171 -2.33 -7.18 6.43
CA CYS A 171 -3.37 -7.56 7.39
C CYS A 171 -3.34 -9.07 7.72
N TRP A 172 -4.46 -9.78 7.50
CA TRP A 172 -4.63 -11.21 7.77
C TRP A 172 -3.72 -12.14 6.93
N GLU A 173 -3.07 -11.64 5.89
CA GLU A 173 -2.05 -12.43 5.17
C GLU A 173 -0.93 -12.89 6.12
N SER A 174 -0.66 -12.14 7.18
CA SER A 174 0.29 -12.52 8.22
C SER A 174 -0.07 -13.82 8.95
N TYR A 175 -1.33 -14.24 8.89
CA TYR A 175 -1.82 -15.51 9.42
C TYR A 175 -1.91 -16.64 8.39
N MET A 176 -1.53 -16.39 7.13
CA MET A 176 -1.47 -17.40 6.07
C MET A 176 -0.11 -18.11 6.09
N PRO A 177 0.00 -19.36 6.57
CA PRO A 177 1.30 -20.02 6.72
C PRO A 177 2.05 -20.15 5.39
N LEU A 178 1.34 -20.48 4.29
CA LEU A 178 1.94 -20.65 2.98
C LEU A 178 2.43 -19.32 2.37
N ALA A 179 1.74 -18.21 2.62
CA ALA A 179 2.19 -16.89 2.19
C ALA A 179 3.51 -16.50 2.90
N ARG A 180 3.59 -16.78 4.20
CA ARG A 180 4.83 -16.58 4.98
C ARG A 180 5.96 -17.48 4.50
N ALA A 181 5.67 -18.77 4.27
CA ALA A 181 6.65 -19.73 3.76
C ALA A 181 7.22 -19.27 2.41
N ALA A 182 6.36 -18.81 1.49
CA ALA A 182 6.78 -18.29 0.19
C ALA A 182 7.73 -17.08 0.28
N LEU A 183 7.56 -16.23 1.31
CA LEU A 183 8.50 -15.14 1.60
C LEU A 183 9.83 -15.67 2.18
N TYR A 184 9.75 -16.63 3.12
CA TYR A 184 10.96 -17.19 3.74
C TYR A 184 11.86 -17.95 2.74
N GLU A 185 11.27 -18.57 1.71
CA GLU A 185 12.04 -19.20 0.62
C GLU A 185 12.85 -18.20 -0.22
N LYS A 186 12.49 -16.92 -0.15
CA LYS A 186 13.16 -15.84 -0.89
C LYS A 186 14.27 -15.13 -0.08
N GLY A 187 14.49 -15.53 1.16
CA GLY A 187 15.47 -14.99 2.10
C GLY A 187 14.79 -14.32 3.27
#